data_2ac4badf95e4dce5522877b80f5ee925
#
_entry.id   2ac4badf95e4dce5522877b80f5ee925
#
_cell.length_a   1.000
_cell.length_b   1.000
_cell.length_c   1.000
_cell.angle_alpha   90.00
_cell.angle_beta   90.00
_cell.angle_gamma   90.00
#
_symmetry.space_group_name_H-M   'P 1'
#
loop_
_entity.id
_entity.type
_entity.pdbx_description
1 polymer ?
#
loop_
_entity_poly.entity_id
_entity_poly.type
_entity_poly.pdbx_seq_one_letter_code
_entity_poly.pdbx_strand_id
1 'polypeptide(L)'
;MEKILSMIGLAHKAGRVEIGEEPVGSAARAKKARIILVAGDAAASSVRRAMGFANTGGCLCLVIPASKEELGRALGRTSCAMAAITDMGFADAIAKKLAALDPQRFGSAAERMAVKAQRARERKLEQLAHEKNVRMGKKRPPKPPEKSEPPEKEQRHPPREKSSSRPDKRERGAAARTRQKAQARTRFQGSRPVKKGKGSERK
;
A
#
# COMPACT_ATOMS: atom_id res chain seq x y z
N MET A 1 -19.23 20.84 -5.91
CA MET A 1 -19.23 19.59 -5.11
C MET A 1 -20.23 18.55 -5.64
N GLU A 2 -21.42 18.93 -6.04
CA GLU A 2 -22.47 17.98 -6.49
C GLU A 2 -22.01 16.96 -7.53
N LYS A 3 -21.28 17.40 -8.56
CA LYS A 3 -20.75 16.50 -9.61
C LYS A 3 -19.79 15.42 -9.06
N ILE A 4 -19.10 15.69 -7.95
CA ILE A 4 -18.21 14.73 -7.29
C ILE A 4 -19.03 13.76 -6.44
N LEU A 5 -19.97 14.29 -5.65
CA LEU A 5 -20.88 13.48 -4.84
C LEU A 5 -21.74 12.54 -5.71
N SER A 6 -22.24 13.03 -6.85
CA SER A 6 -22.95 12.20 -7.84
C SER A 6 -22.06 11.07 -8.39
N MET A 7 -20.79 11.35 -8.65
CA MET A 7 -19.84 10.32 -9.11
C MET A 7 -19.56 9.28 -8.02
N ILE A 8 -19.45 9.71 -6.75
CA ILE A 8 -19.30 8.81 -5.61
C ILE A 8 -20.55 7.93 -5.46
N GLY A 9 -21.76 8.53 -5.59
CA GLY A 9 -23.01 7.79 -5.57
C GLY A 9 -23.13 6.77 -6.71
N LEU A 10 -22.66 7.12 -7.91
CA LEU A 10 -22.61 6.20 -9.04
C LEU A 10 -21.65 5.04 -8.78
N ALA A 11 -20.47 5.32 -8.23
CA ALA A 11 -19.52 4.30 -7.82
C ALA A 11 -20.09 3.37 -6.74
N HIS A 12 -20.88 3.91 -5.80
CA HIS A 12 -21.60 3.12 -4.80
C HIS A 12 -22.64 2.20 -5.44
N LYS A 13 -23.47 2.71 -6.33
CA LYS A 13 -24.44 1.90 -7.09
C LYS A 13 -23.78 0.78 -7.91
N ALA A 14 -22.56 1.02 -8.39
CA ALA A 14 -21.76 0.02 -9.09
C ALA A 14 -21.10 -1.01 -8.14
N GLY A 15 -21.30 -0.93 -6.83
CA GLY A 15 -20.65 -1.81 -5.84
C GLY A 15 -19.13 -1.61 -5.74
N ARG A 16 -18.64 -0.39 -6.01
CA ARG A 16 -17.21 -0.06 -6.03
C ARG A 16 -16.78 0.87 -4.89
N VAL A 17 -17.59 0.94 -3.84
CA VAL A 17 -17.34 1.80 -2.67
C VAL A 17 -17.50 1.00 -1.39
N GLU A 18 -16.50 1.08 -0.54
CA GLU A 18 -16.57 0.60 0.84
C GLU A 18 -16.84 1.78 1.77
N ILE A 19 -17.81 1.65 2.66
CA ILE A 19 -18.34 2.75 3.47
C ILE A 19 -18.11 2.48 4.95
N GLY A 20 -17.48 3.42 5.63
CA GLY A 20 -17.22 3.36 7.07
C GLY A 20 -15.83 2.84 7.39
N GLU A 21 -15.44 2.99 8.65
CA GLU A 21 -14.06 2.77 9.09
C GLU A 21 -13.58 1.33 8.89
N GLU A 22 -14.37 0.37 9.33
CA GLU A 22 -13.96 -1.04 9.29
C GLU A 22 -13.89 -1.61 7.87
N PRO A 23 -14.89 -1.42 6.97
CA PRO A 23 -14.80 -1.83 5.58
C PRO A 23 -13.66 -1.14 4.82
N VAL A 24 -13.46 0.17 5.04
CA VAL A 24 -12.35 0.92 4.45
C VAL A 24 -11.00 0.36 4.90
N GLY A 25 -10.85 0.08 6.19
CA GLY A 25 -9.64 -0.54 6.75
C GLY A 25 -9.38 -1.94 6.16
N SER A 26 -10.42 -2.75 6.02
CA SER A 26 -10.34 -4.07 5.40
C SER A 26 -9.93 -3.99 3.93
N ALA A 27 -10.57 -3.12 3.14
CA ALA A 27 -10.24 -2.89 1.74
C ALA A 27 -8.81 -2.36 1.55
N ALA A 28 -8.35 -1.51 2.45
CA ALA A 28 -6.99 -0.98 2.43
C ALA A 28 -5.95 -2.10 2.71
N ARG A 29 -6.14 -2.89 3.76
CA ARG A 29 -5.28 -4.06 4.07
C ARG A 29 -5.24 -5.07 2.93
N ALA A 30 -6.38 -5.30 2.28
CA ALA A 30 -6.49 -6.17 1.11
C ALA A 30 -5.93 -5.54 -0.19
N LYS A 31 -5.39 -4.30 -0.14
CA LYS A 31 -4.89 -3.52 -1.29
C LYS A 31 -5.93 -3.33 -2.41
N LYS A 32 -7.20 -3.44 -2.06
CA LYS A 32 -8.34 -3.19 -2.98
C LYS A 32 -8.66 -1.71 -3.10
N ALA A 33 -8.49 -0.92 -2.03
CA ALA A 33 -8.73 0.51 -2.03
C ALA A 33 -7.77 1.24 -3.00
N ARG A 34 -8.30 2.09 -3.84
CA ARG A 34 -7.53 2.95 -4.77
C ARG A 34 -7.38 4.35 -4.24
N ILE A 35 -8.44 4.87 -3.65
CA ILE A 35 -8.46 6.18 -2.99
C ILE A 35 -9.39 6.10 -1.78
N ILE A 36 -9.01 6.73 -0.70
CA ILE A 36 -9.84 6.93 0.49
C ILE A 36 -10.26 8.39 0.52
N LEU A 37 -11.56 8.62 0.60
CA LEU A 37 -12.18 9.94 0.73
C LEU A 37 -12.63 10.12 2.16
N VAL A 38 -12.33 11.28 2.74
CA VAL A 38 -12.70 11.65 4.11
C VAL A 38 -13.47 12.96 4.05
N ALA A 39 -14.57 13.05 4.77
CA ALA A 39 -15.36 14.27 4.86
C ALA A 39 -14.57 15.41 5.53
N GLY A 40 -14.79 16.65 5.12
CA GLY A 40 -14.07 17.81 5.60
C GLY A 40 -14.31 18.12 7.08
N ASP A 41 -15.48 17.77 7.59
CA ASP A 41 -15.91 17.89 8.99
C ASP A 41 -15.68 16.62 9.82
N ALA A 42 -14.93 15.64 9.29
CA ALA A 42 -14.62 14.42 10.02
C ALA A 42 -13.71 14.72 11.23
N ALA A 43 -13.92 13.97 12.32
CA ALA A 43 -13.09 14.09 13.51
C ALA A 43 -11.61 13.80 13.17
N ALA A 44 -10.69 14.52 13.83
CA ALA A 44 -9.24 14.34 13.61
C ALA A 44 -8.77 12.89 13.83
N SER A 45 -9.43 12.14 14.70
CA SER A 45 -9.20 10.71 14.89
C SER A 45 -9.54 9.90 13.64
N SER A 46 -10.67 10.19 12.97
CA SER A 46 -11.08 9.52 11.73
C SER A 46 -10.13 9.82 10.58
N VAL A 47 -9.68 11.08 10.46
CA VAL A 47 -8.68 11.48 9.46
C VAL A 47 -7.38 10.73 9.67
N ARG A 48 -6.87 10.66 10.92
CA ARG A 48 -5.62 9.91 11.24
C ARG A 48 -5.75 8.43 10.91
N ARG A 49 -6.89 7.81 11.22
CA ARG A 49 -7.14 6.40 10.89
C ARG A 49 -7.18 6.18 9.37
N ALA A 50 -7.87 7.05 8.63
CA ALA A 50 -7.92 6.98 7.17
C ALA A 50 -6.52 7.12 6.53
N MET A 51 -5.67 8.01 7.06
CA MET A 51 -4.27 8.13 6.63
C MET A 51 -3.47 6.85 6.94
N GLY A 52 -3.66 6.27 8.12
CA GLY A 52 -3.04 4.98 8.49
C GLY A 52 -3.45 3.86 7.55
N PHE A 53 -4.73 3.76 7.20
CA PHE A 53 -5.24 2.80 6.22
C PHE A 53 -4.65 3.05 4.83
N ALA A 54 -4.56 4.31 4.40
CA ALA A 54 -3.98 4.66 3.11
C ALA A 54 -2.50 4.25 3.02
N ASN A 55 -1.73 4.49 4.07
CA ASN A 55 -0.32 4.07 4.15
C ASN A 55 -0.19 2.54 4.07
N THR A 56 -1.00 1.80 4.83
CA THR A 56 -1.02 0.33 4.81
C THR A 56 -1.41 -0.22 3.44
N GLY A 57 -2.43 0.38 2.80
CA GLY A 57 -2.94 -0.04 1.49
C GLY A 57 -2.11 0.46 0.31
N GLY A 58 -1.20 1.43 0.50
CA GLY A 58 -0.48 2.12 -0.58
C GLY A 58 -1.39 2.92 -1.51
N CYS A 59 -2.55 3.39 -0.98
CA CYS A 59 -3.50 4.21 -1.71
C CYS A 59 -3.43 5.69 -1.28
N LEU A 60 -4.17 6.56 -1.97
CA LEU A 60 -4.25 7.97 -1.61
C LEU A 60 -5.38 8.20 -0.61
N CYS A 61 -5.17 9.13 0.33
CA CYS A 61 -6.19 9.64 1.23
C CYS A 61 -6.41 11.12 0.92
N LEU A 62 -7.66 11.50 0.65
CA LEU A 62 -8.04 12.89 0.36
C LEU A 62 -9.18 13.33 1.28
N VAL A 63 -8.97 14.45 1.93
CA VAL A 63 -10.04 15.14 2.68
C VAL A 63 -10.77 16.04 1.70
N ILE A 64 -12.02 15.70 1.42
CA ILE A 64 -12.87 16.44 0.46
C ILE A 64 -13.60 17.58 1.16
N PRO A 65 -13.90 18.70 0.46
CA PRO A 65 -14.67 19.81 1.00
C PRO A 65 -16.19 19.51 0.95
N ALA A 66 -16.58 18.41 1.56
CA ALA A 66 -17.96 17.97 1.75
C ALA A 66 -18.17 17.54 3.21
N SER A 67 -19.36 17.78 3.75
CA SER A 67 -19.72 17.34 5.10
C SER A 67 -19.96 15.82 5.15
N LYS A 68 -19.95 15.28 6.38
CA LYS A 68 -20.34 13.87 6.63
C LYS A 68 -21.75 13.56 6.13
N GLU A 69 -22.65 14.52 6.26
CA GLU A 69 -24.05 14.39 5.83
C GLU A 69 -24.15 14.37 4.30
N GLU A 70 -23.45 15.27 3.62
CA GLU A 70 -23.43 15.31 2.15
C GLU A 70 -22.83 14.04 1.56
N LEU A 71 -21.70 13.57 2.13
CA LEU A 71 -21.09 12.32 1.73
C LEU A 71 -22.00 11.13 2.05
N GLY A 72 -22.65 11.14 3.23
CA GLY A 72 -23.62 10.12 3.62
C GLY A 72 -24.81 10.07 2.66
N ARG A 73 -25.39 11.22 2.32
CA ARG A 73 -26.52 11.33 1.38
C ARG A 73 -26.16 10.75 0.01
N ALA A 74 -24.97 11.05 -0.50
CA ALA A 74 -24.48 10.48 -1.76
C ALA A 74 -24.34 8.95 -1.73
N LEU A 75 -24.11 8.38 -0.54
CA LEU A 75 -23.93 6.95 -0.29
C LEU A 75 -25.19 6.26 0.24
N GLY A 76 -26.34 6.97 0.28
CA GLY A 76 -27.60 6.43 0.81
C GLY A 76 -27.59 6.19 2.32
N ARG A 77 -26.81 6.96 3.07
CA ARG A 77 -26.71 6.92 4.54
C ARG A 77 -26.96 8.29 5.16
N THR A 78 -27.29 8.32 6.43
CA THR A 78 -27.52 9.59 7.17
C THR A 78 -26.23 10.40 7.25
N SER A 79 -25.11 9.75 7.56
CA SER A 79 -23.78 10.39 7.63
C SER A 79 -22.68 9.38 7.30
N CYS A 80 -21.56 9.88 6.76
CA CYS A 80 -20.39 9.08 6.45
C CYS A 80 -19.12 9.90 6.64
N ALA A 81 -18.22 9.48 7.51
CA ALA A 81 -16.96 10.17 7.75
C ALA A 81 -15.88 9.79 6.73
N MET A 82 -15.87 8.53 6.24
CA MET A 82 -14.89 8.05 5.27
C MET A 82 -15.48 6.98 4.35
N ALA A 83 -15.00 6.95 3.11
CA ALA A 83 -15.33 5.95 2.12
C ALA A 83 -14.10 5.61 1.26
N ALA A 84 -13.95 4.35 0.85
CA ALA A 84 -12.90 3.93 -0.06
C ALA A 84 -13.47 3.54 -1.43
N ILE A 85 -12.85 4.04 -2.49
CA ILE A 85 -13.17 3.65 -3.87
C ILE A 85 -12.23 2.52 -4.27
N THR A 86 -12.79 1.41 -4.72
CA THR A 86 -12.03 0.20 -5.10
C THR A 86 -11.71 0.14 -6.60
N ASP A 87 -12.47 0.84 -7.42
CA ASP A 87 -12.25 0.89 -8.88
C ASP A 87 -11.34 2.06 -9.27
N MET A 88 -10.41 1.78 -10.19
CA MET A 88 -9.42 2.77 -10.64
C MET A 88 -10.03 3.84 -11.54
N GLY A 89 -11.03 3.51 -12.34
CA GLY A 89 -11.69 4.45 -13.23
C GLY A 89 -12.47 5.52 -12.46
N PHE A 90 -13.26 5.10 -11.47
CA PHE A 90 -13.94 6.03 -10.56
C PHE A 90 -12.97 6.86 -9.74
N ALA A 91 -11.89 6.25 -9.23
CA ALA A 91 -10.88 6.96 -8.45
C ALA A 91 -10.19 8.07 -9.28
N ASP A 92 -9.80 7.79 -10.53
CA ASP A 92 -9.22 8.77 -11.46
C ASP A 92 -10.21 9.91 -11.78
N ALA A 93 -11.46 9.56 -12.09
CA ALA A 93 -12.49 10.55 -12.43
C ALA A 93 -12.81 11.48 -11.24
N ILE A 94 -12.88 10.94 -10.02
CA ILE A 94 -13.11 11.72 -8.79
C ILE A 94 -11.90 12.62 -8.51
N ALA A 95 -10.67 12.10 -8.61
CA ALA A 95 -9.45 12.87 -8.38
C ALA A 95 -9.33 14.05 -9.37
N LYS A 96 -9.63 13.84 -10.66
CA LYS A 96 -9.66 14.90 -11.68
C LYS A 96 -10.70 15.97 -11.39
N LYS A 97 -11.88 15.58 -10.95
CA LYS A 97 -12.93 16.55 -10.58
C LYS A 97 -12.56 17.34 -9.32
N LEU A 98 -11.89 16.72 -8.36
CA LEU A 98 -11.35 17.42 -7.18
C LEU A 98 -10.25 18.41 -7.58
N ALA A 99 -9.34 18.04 -8.46
CA ALA A 99 -8.29 18.91 -8.98
C ALA A 99 -8.85 20.07 -9.81
N ALA A 100 -9.99 19.89 -10.49
CA ALA A 100 -10.67 20.97 -11.20
C ALA A 100 -11.33 21.99 -10.25
N LEU A 101 -11.66 21.60 -9.00
CA LEU A 101 -12.18 22.52 -7.97
C LEU A 101 -11.04 23.27 -7.26
N ASP A 102 -9.98 22.57 -6.89
CA ASP A 102 -8.83 23.13 -6.20
C ASP A 102 -7.54 22.45 -6.71
N PRO A 103 -6.92 23.03 -7.75
CA PRO A 103 -5.71 22.48 -8.36
C PRO A 103 -4.51 22.45 -7.40
N GLN A 104 -4.42 23.44 -6.50
CA GLN A 104 -3.29 23.51 -5.56
C GLN A 104 -3.32 22.37 -4.55
N ARG A 105 -4.51 22.02 -4.07
CA ARG A 105 -4.69 20.99 -3.05
C ARG A 105 -4.74 19.57 -3.62
N PHE A 106 -5.36 19.38 -4.77
CA PHE A 106 -5.63 18.05 -5.33
C PHE A 106 -4.89 17.74 -6.62
N GLY A 107 -4.17 18.71 -7.22
CA GLY A 107 -3.47 18.54 -8.49
C GLY A 107 -2.48 17.38 -8.47
N SER A 108 -1.57 17.36 -7.49
CA SER A 108 -0.59 16.28 -7.36
C SER A 108 -1.21 14.90 -7.12
N ALA A 109 -2.34 14.86 -6.40
CA ALA A 109 -3.08 13.61 -6.18
C ALA A 109 -3.74 13.11 -7.47
N ALA A 110 -4.29 14.02 -8.28
CA ALA A 110 -4.90 13.68 -9.56
C ALA A 110 -3.85 13.16 -10.57
N GLU A 111 -2.68 13.79 -10.65
CA GLU A 111 -1.56 13.32 -11.49
C GLU A 111 -1.12 11.91 -11.09
N ARG A 112 -0.88 11.68 -9.80
CA ARG A 112 -0.51 10.36 -9.28
C ARG A 112 -1.58 9.31 -9.58
N MET A 113 -2.86 9.68 -9.52
CA MET A 113 -3.98 8.80 -9.83
C MET A 113 -4.06 8.52 -11.33
N ALA A 114 -3.87 9.53 -12.19
CA ALA A 114 -3.86 9.39 -13.64
C ALA A 114 -2.78 8.40 -14.11
N VAL A 115 -1.55 8.51 -13.59
CA VAL A 115 -0.47 7.56 -13.89
C VAL A 115 -0.82 6.13 -13.46
N LYS A 116 -1.39 5.97 -12.25
CA LYS A 116 -1.84 4.65 -11.78
C LYS A 116 -2.98 4.09 -12.65
N ALA A 117 -3.92 4.94 -13.06
CA ALA A 117 -5.05 4.56 -13.89
C ALA A 117 -4.59 4.14 -15.30
N GLN A 118 -3.65 4.86 -15.89
CA GLN A 118 -3.08 4.49 -17.18
C GLN A 118 -2.40 3.13 -17.12
N ARG A 119 -1.52 2.91 -16.16
CA ARG A 119 -0.86 1.61 -15.95
C ARG A 119 -1.87 0.47 -15.72
N ALA A 120 -2.98 0.75 -15.02
CA ALA A 120 -4.03 -0.25 -14.80
C ALA A 120 -4.78 -0.58 -16.09
N ARG A 121 -5.03 0.40 -16.96
CA ARG A 121 -5.64 0.21 -18.29
C ARG A 121 -4.72 -0.60 -19.21
N GLU A 122 -3.44 -0.25 -19.26
CA GLU A 122 -2.44 -0.97 -20.05
C GLU A 122 -2.38 -2.46 -19.66
N ARG A 123 -2.23 -2.75 -18.37
CA ARG A 123 -2.24 -4.14 -17.87
C ARG A 123 -3.52 -4.89 -18.24
N LYS A 124 -4.69 -4.22 -18.15
CA LYS A 124 -5.97 -4.85 -18.53
C LYS A 124 -6.02 -5.14 -20.03
N LEU A 125 -5.52 -4.25 -20.88
CA LEU A 125 -5.43 -4.47 -22.32
C LEU A 125 -4.48 -5.62 -22.66
N GLU A 126 -3.32 -5.68 -22.01
CA GLU A 126 -2.36 -6.77 -22.14
C GLU A 126 -2.97 -8.12 -21.74
N GLN A 127 -3.69 -8.16 -20.60
CA GLN A 127 -4.38 -9.35 -20.14
C GLN A 127 -5.44 -9.82 -21.15
N LEU A 128 -6.27 -8.90 -21.66
CA LEU A 128 -7.28 -9.19 -22.66
C LEU A 128 -6.65 -9.65 -23.98
N ALA A 129 -5.55 -9.07 -24.40
CA ALA A 129 -4.81 -9.49 -25.59
C ALA A 129 -4.21 -10.89 -25.40
N HIS A 130 -3.63 -11.15 -24.21
CA HIS A 130 -3.11 -12.46 -23.87
C HIS A 130 -4.21 -13.52 -23.84
N GLU A 131 -5.35 -13.24 -23.22
CA GLU A 131 -6.50 -14.14 -23.16
C GLU A 131 -7.04 -14.48 -24.56
N LYS A 132 -7.18 -13.45 -25.41
CA LYS A 132 -7.56 -13.64 -26.83
C LYS A 132 -6.57 -14.52 -27.58
N ASN A 133 -5.26 -14.28 -27.39
CA ASN A 133 -4.22 -15.07 -28.05
C ASN A 133 -4.23 -16.53 -27.58
N VAL A 134 -4.41 -16.78 -26.28
CA VAL A 134 -4.55 -18.13 -25.73
C VAL A 134 -5.81 -18.83 -26.29
N ARG A 135 -6.96 -18.12 -26.30
CA ARG A 135 -8.23 -18.65 -26.85
C ARG A 135 -8.15 -18.95 -28.32
N MET A 136 -7.37 -18.19 -29.10
CA MET A 136 -7.17 -18.38 -30.54
C MET A 136 -6.08 -19.42 -30.87
N GLY A 137 -5.51 -20.08 -29.85
CA GLY A 137 -4.45 -21.08 -30.05
C GLY A 137 -3.12 -20.52 -30.56
N LYS A 138 -2.95 -19.21 -30.57
CA LYS A 138 -1.68 -18.57 -30.95
C LYS A 138 -0.66 -18.78 -29.85
N LYS A 139 0.38 -19.57 -30.10
CA LYS A 139 1.53 -19.70 -29.20
C LYS A 139 2.10 -18.31 -28.90
N ARG A 140 2.48 -18.08 -27.63
CA ARG A 140 3.15 -16.86 -27.19
C ARG A 140 4.31 -16.55 -28.12
N PRO A 141 4.45 -15.32 -28.67
CA PRO A 141 5.64 -14.97 -29.43
C PRO A 141 6.87 -15.25 -28.56
N PRO A 142 7.97 -15.80 -29.13
CA PRO A 142 9.18 -16.04 -28.36
C PRO A 142 9.63 -14.73 -27.72
N LYS A 143 9.99 -14.82 -26.43
CA LYS A 143 10.58 -13.69 -25.69
C LYS A 143 11.71 -13.11 -26.55
N PRO A 144 11.79 -11.79 -26.77
CA PRO A 144 12.90 -11.20 -27.51
C PRO A 144 14.20 -11.75 -26.94
N PRO A 145 15.20 -12.09 -27.76
CA PRO A 145 16.47 -12.57 -27.23
C PRO A 145 16.99 -11.51 -26.24
N GLU A 146 17.21 -11.95 -25.03
CA GLU A 146 17.86 -11.17 -23.99
C GLU A 146 19.15 -10.65 -24.62
N LYS A 147 19.31 -9.30 -24.70
CA LYS A 147 20.52 -8.71 -25.24
C LYS A 147 21.66 -9.35 -24.49
N SER A 148 22.39 -10.22 -25.19
CA SER A 148 23.64 -10.78 -24.70
C SER A 148 24.52 -9.59 -24.33
N GLU A 149 24.84 -9.49 -23.05
CA GLU A 149 25.88 -8.57 -22.60
C GLU A 149 27.14 -8.81 -23.43
N PRO A 150 27.85 -7.75 -23.86
CA PRO A 150 29.09 -7.92 -24.62
C PRO A 150 30.06 -8.76 -23.77
N PRO A 151 30.81 -9.69 -24.38
CA PRO A 151 31.75 -10.53 -23.65
C PRO A 151 32.73 -9.63 -22.90
N GLU A 152 32.70 -9.76 -21.59
CA GLU A 152 33.66 -9.12 -20.67
C GLU A 152 35.06 -9.54 -21.10
N LYS A 153 35.88 -8.55 -21.44
CA LYS A 153 37.24 -8.75 -21.88
C LYS A 153 38.00 -9.52 -20.78
N GLU A 154 38.41 -10.73 -21.14
CA GLU A 154 39.25 -11.62 -20.34
C GLU A 154 40.49 -10.88 -19.88
N GLN A 155 40.46 -10.34 -18.67
CA GLN A 155 41.66 -9.86 -17.99
C GLN A 155 42.42 -11.06 -17.50
N ARG A 156 43.47 -11.41 -18.27
CA ARG A 156 44.46 -12.44 -17.89
C ARG A 156 45.09 -12.07 -16.56
N HIS A 157 44.72 -12.78 -15.50
CA HIS A 157 45.46 -12.76 -14.26
C HIS A 157 46.74 -13.59 -14.39
N PRO A 158 47.89 -13.09 -13.90
CA PRO A 158 49.13 -13.88 -13.87
C PRO A 158 48.99 -15.06 -12.91
N PRO A 159 49.77 -16.17 -13.12
CA PRO A 159 49.64 -17.38 -12.36
C PRO A 159 50.01 -17.18 -10.88
N ARG A 160 49.07 -17.51 -10.00
CA ARG A 160 49.24 -17.47 -8.54
C ARG A 160 50.00 -18.70 -8.07
N GLU A 161 51.16 -18.49 -7.52
CA GLU A 161 51.99 -19.50 -6.86
C GLU A 161 51.21 -20.24 -5.75
N LYS A 162 51.34 -21.56 -5.74
CA LYS A 162 50.75 -22.43 -4.74
C LYS A 162 51.54 -22.33 -3.43
N SER A 163 51.03 -21.60 -2.45
CA SER A 163 51.48 -21.78 -1.05
C SER A 163 50.39 -22.53 -0.29
N SER A 164 50.79 -23.70 0.16
CA SER A 164 50.02 -24.62 1.00
C SER A 164 49.92 -24.06 2.42
N SER A 165 48.68 -23.82 2.88
CA SER A 165 48.22 -24.06 4.25
C SER A 165 46.79 -23.63 4.43
N ARG A 166 45.88 -24.61 4.46
CA ARG A 166 44.49 -24.42 4.89
C ARG A 166 44.45 -24.54 6.41
N PRO A 167 43.99 -23.54 7.17
CA PRO A 167 43.61 -23.74 8.56
C PRO A 167 42.21 -24.33 8.64
N ASP A 168 42.04 -25.21 9.58
CA ASP A 168 40.93 -26.12 9.83
C ASP A 168 39.59 -25.36 10.07
N LYS A 169 38.53 -25.88 9.47
CA LYS A 169 37.19 -25.29 9.43
C LYS A 169 36.40 -25.41 10.75
N ARG A 170 37.06 -25.95 11.80
CA ARG A 170 36.37 -26.23 13.08
C ARG A 170 36.37 -25.09 14.10
N GLU A 171 37.20 -24.07 13.98
CA GLU A 171 37.28 -23.01 14.99
C GLU A 171 36.37 -21.80 14.77
N ARG A 172 35.80 -21.62 13.57
CA ARG A 172 34.88 -20.49 13.30
C ARG A 172 33.44 -20.66 13.80
N GLY A 173 33.07 -21.86 14.22
CA GLY A 173 31.72 -22.15 14.73
C GLY A 173 31.49 -21.79 16.20
N ALA A 174 32.57 -21.73 17.02
CA ALA A 174 32.44 -21.49 18.46
C ALA A 174 32.33 -20.00 18.82
N ALA A 175 33.00 -19.11 18.08
CA ALA A 175 32.99 -17.68 18.37
C ALA A 175 31.67 -16.98 18.01
N ALA A 176 30.90 -17.49 17.01
CA ALA A 176 29.63 -16.91 16.60
C ALA A 176 28.48 -17.27 17.57
N ARG A 177 28.54 -18.44 18.22
CA ARG A 177 27.50 -18.86 19.19
C ARG A 177 27.63 -18.16 20.55
N THR A 178 28.82 -17.73 20.96
CA THR A 178 29.03 -16.97 22.20
C THR A 178 28.59 -15.54 22.12
N ARG A 179 28.69 -14.88 20.95
CA ARG A 179 28.22 -13.50 20.78
C ARG A 179 26.69 -13.37 20.77
N GLN A 180 25.93 -14.34 20.22
CA GLN A 180 24.48 -14.33 20.25
C GLN A 180 23.90 -14.61 21.66
N LYS A 181 24.58 -15.41 22.47
CA LYS A 181 24.15 -15.70 23.86
C LYS A 181 24.42 -14.53 24.82
N ALA A 182 25.41 -13.69 24.56
CA ALA A 182 25.67 -12.49 25.34
C ALA A 182 24.68 -11.36 25.08
N GLN A 183 24.24 -11.17 23.81
CA GLN A 183 23.24 -10.14 23.47
C GLN A 183 21.81 -10.48 23.92
N ALA A 184 21.48 -11.75 24.12
CA ALA A 184 20.18 -12.18 24.63
C ALA A 184 20.03 -11.96 26.16
N ARG A 185 21.14 -11.90 26.93
CA ARG A 185 21.09 -11.72 28.39
C ARG A 185 20.91 -10.27 28.83
N THR A 186 21.33 -9.29 28.05
CA THR A 186 21.20 -7.86 28.40
C THR A 186 19.80 -7.28 28.11
N ARG A 187 18.98 -7.97 27.33
CA ARG A 187 17.65 -7.47 26.93
C ARG A 187 16.53 -7.82 27.92
N PHE A 188 16.83 -8.62 28.98
CA PHE A 188 15.81 -9.13 29.91
C PHE A 188 15.94 -8.63 31.36
N GLN A 189 16.82 -7.66 31.64
CA GLN A 189 17.04 -7.15 33.01
C GLN A 189 16.28 -5.86 33.37
N GLY A 190 15.30 -5.41 32.54
CA GLY A 190 14.62 -4.14 32.71
C GLY A 190 13.12 -4.16 33.02
N SER A 191 12.48 -5.30 33.31
CA SER A 191 11.02 -5.34 33.51
C SER A 191 10.64 -6.22 34.71
N ARG A 192 10.83 -5.69 35.95
CA ARG A 192 10.12 -6.23 37.11
C ARG A 192 8.82 -5.46 37.32
N PRO A 193 7.63 -6.10 37.36
CA PRO A 193 6.39 -5.45 37.70
C PRO A 193 6.37 -5.09 39.18
N VAL A 194 6.09 -3.82 39.49
CA VAL A 194 5.87 -3.33 40.83
C VAL A 194 4.52 -3.90 41.33
N LYS A 195 4.54 -4.73 42.37
CA LYS A 195 3.36 -5.17 43.11
C LYS A 195 2.75 -3.97 43.86
N LYS A 196 1.58 -3.49 43.44
CA LYS A 196 0.74 -2.59 44.25
C LYS A 196 0.22 -3.32 45.47
N GLY A 197 0.62 -2.88 46.65
CA GLY A 197 0.11 -3.36 47.93
C GLY A 197 -1.38 -3.04 48.09
N LYS A 198 -2.14 -4.00 48.56
CA LYS A 198 -3.48 -3.81 49.10
C LYS A 198 -3.39 -3.06 50.43
N GLY A 199 -3.84 -1.80 50.44
CA GLY A 199 -4.17 -1.09 51.69
C GLY A 199 -5.57 -1.55 52.14
N SER A 200 -5.61 -2.18 53.27
CA SER A 200 -6.85 -2.43 54.04
C SER A 200 -7.08 -1.16 54.87
N GLU A 201 -8.23 -0.52 54.78
CA GLU A 201 -8.75 0.37 55.80
C GLU A 201 -10.16 -0.06 56.18
N ARG A 202 -10.22 -0.40 57.45
CA ARG A 202 -11.47 -0.47 58.22
C ARG A 202 -11.76 0.92 58.76
N LYS A 203 -12.90 1.46 58.55
CA LYS A 203 -13.82 2.01 59.55
C LYS A 203 -15.08 2.52 58.87
#